data_460eb0bfd1b9d663ade1f866e01aaad2
#
_entry.id   460eb0bfd1b9d663ade1f866e01aaad2
#
_cell.length_a   1.000
_cell.length_b   1.000
_cell.length_c   1.000
_cell.angle_alpha   90.00
_cell.angle_beta   90.00
_cell.angle_gamma   90.00
#
_symmetry.space_group_name_H-M   'P 1'
#
loop_
_entity.id
_entity.type
_entity.pdbx_description
1 polymer ?
#
loop_
_entity_poly.entity_id
_entity_poly.type
_entity_poly.pdbx_seq_one_letter_code
_entity_poly.pdbx_strand_id
1 'polypeptide(L)'
;MKTYSISEFKNKLSSTEQMIVLFGAGDIGELSNYSLNKLGLKVSFFCDNDKGKQGTEWCGIKVLSFEDLTKLKKDTNIFISNNYYSSISANLKNYGFTNFYDCVELLNRTDFSGQKFKSLHPLKIDRRIEYYKNMWLKDEYISSGALTIKNLDVQVTERCSLKCSHCSNLMQYYERPVNEDLGLLFSTLDRFMECIDKIYEFR
;
A
#
# COMPACT_ATOMS: atom_id res chain seq x y z
N MET A 1 9.00 -11.73 -1.08
CA MET A 1 7.62 -11.71 -0.52
C MET A 1 6.67 -12.32 -1.54
N LYS A 2 5.78 -13.24 -1.16
CA LYS A 2 4.81 -13.79 -2.13
C LYS A 2 3.62 -12.84 -2.19
N THR A 3 3.55 -12.01 -3.23
CA THR A 3 2.32 -11.33 -3.63
C THR A 3 1.38 -12.37 -4.22
N TYR A 4 0.28 -12.65 -3.53
CA TYR A 4 -0.75 -13.52 -4.06
C TYR A 4 -1.69 -12.70 -4.95
N SER A 5 -1.98 -13.19 -6.16
CA SER A 5 -3.06 -12.61 -6.95
C SER A 5 -4.40 -12.81 -6.22
N ILE A 6 -5.34 -11.87 -6.40
CA ILE A 6 -6.69 -11.98 -5.80
C ILE A 6 -7.39 -13.28 -6.21
N SER A 7 -7.11 -13.79 -7.42
CA SER A 7 -7.65 -15.06 -7.91
C SER A 7 -7.05 -16.29 -7.17
N GLU A 8 -5.75 -16.29 -6.93
CA GLU A 8 -5.09 -17.33 -6.12
C GLU A 8 -5.59 -17.30 -4.69
N PHE A 9 -5.82 -16.09 -4.17
CA PHE A 9 -6.35 -15.88 -2.85
C PHE A 9 -7.80 -16.38 -2.71
N LYS A 10 -8.69 -16.03 -3.67
CA LYS A 10 -10.07 -16.55 -3.73
C LYS A 10 -10.11 -18.07 -3.75
N ASN A 11 -9.29 -18.70 -4.60
CA ASN A 11 -9.22 -20.14 -4.72
C ASN A 11 -8.75 -20.83 -3.44
N LYS A 12 -7.84 -20.19 -2.70
CA LYS A 12 -7.34 -20.68 -1.43
C LYS A 12 -8.35 -20.54 -0.29
N LEU A 13 -9.17 -19.46 -0.30
CA LEU A 13 -10.17 -19.18 0.73
C LEU A 13 -11.53 -19.84 0.47
N SER A 14 -11.90 -20.10 -0.79
CA SER A 14 -13.19 -20.72 -1.14
C SER A 14 -13.32 -22.18 -0.72
N SER A 15 -12.23 -22.81 -0.27
CA SER A 15 -12.22 -24.22 0.13
C SER A 15 -12.46 -24.47 1.62
N THR A 16 -12.54 -23.43 2.46
CA THR A 16 -12.75 -23.58 3.92
C THR A 16 -13.40 -22.33 4.51
N GLU A 17 -14.26 -22.51 5.52
CA GLU A 17 -14.74 -21.41 6.40
C GLU A 17 -13.57 -20.84 7.22
N GLN A 18 -12.65 -20.16 6.54
CA GLN A 18 -11.45 -19.63 7.18
C GLN A 18 -11.74 -18.26 7.80
N MET A 19 -11.39 -18.14 9.06
CA MET A 19 -11.43 -16.87 9.78
C MET A 19 -10.53 -15.82 9.12
N ILE A 20 -11.07 -14.61 8.90
CA ILE A 20 -10.34 -13.47 8.36
C ILE A 20 -10.26 -12.40 9.43
N VAL A 21 -9.05 -11.90 9.69
CA VAL A 21 -8.78 -10.78 10.58
C VAL A 21 -8.14 -9.64 9.79
N LEU A 22 -8.65 -8.41 9.98
CA LEU A 22 -8.02 -7.19 9.49
C LEU A 22 -7.19 -6.58 10.60
N PHE A 23 -5.87 -6.51 10.40
CA PHE A 23 -4.96 -5.85 11.33
C PHE A 23 -4.84 -4.36 10.97
N GLY A 24 -5.49 -3.52 11.75
CA GLY A 24 -5.65 -2.07 11.57
C GLY A 24 -7.12 -1.66 11.51
N ALA A 25 -7.67 -1.16 12.62
CA ALA A 25 -9.02 -0.61 12.72
C ALA A 25 -8.99 0.91 12.43
N GLY A 26 -8.74 1.27 11.19
CA GLY A 26 -8.68 2.65 10.69
C GLY A 26 -9.32 2.78 9.31
N ASP A 27 -9.04 3.89 8.62
CA ASP A 27 -9.58 4.18 7.28
C ASP A 27 -9.20 3.11 6.25
N ILE A 28 -7.94 2.68 6.19
CA ILE A 28 -7.50 1.59 5.31
C ILE A 28 -8.18 0.27 5.70
N GLY A 29 -8.37 0.01 6.99
CA GLY A 29 -9.11 -1.16 7.46
C GLY A 29 -10.58 -1.15 7.01
N GLU A 30 -11.25 0.02 7.06
CA GLU A 30 -12.62 0.17 6.57
C GLU A 30 -12.71 -0.07 5.05
N LEU A 31 -11.79 0.51 4.27
CA LEU A 31 -11.71 0.27 2.82
C LEU A 31 -11.43 -1.20 2.50
N SER A 32 -10.52 -1.83 3.23
CA SER A 32 -10.17 -3.24 3.04
C SER A 32 -11.33 -4.17 3.40
N ASN A 33 -12.08 -3.87 4.47
CA ASN A 33 -13.30 -4.59 4.83
C ASN A 33 -14.36 -4.51 3.71
N TYR A 34 -14.58 -3.32 3.18
CA TYR A 34 -15.47 -3.13 2.02
C TYR A 34 -15.01 -3.97 0.82
N SER A 35 -13.73 -3.92 0.49
CA SER A 35 -13.14 -4.66 -0.63
C SER A 35 -13.27 -6.18 -0.47
N LEU A 36 -13.00 -6.72 0.73
CA LEU A 36 -13.20 -8.14 1.04
C LEU A 36 -14.66 -8.55 0.92
N ASN A 37 -15.59 -7.74 1.45
CA ASN A 37 -17.02 -8.00 1.33
C ASN A 37 -17.50 -8.01 -0.13
N LYS A 38 -16.96 -7.14 -1.01
CA LYS A 38 -17.22 -7.18 -2.47
C LYS A 38 -16.78 -8.49 -3.12
N LEU A 39 -15.76 -9.12 -2.58
CA LEU A 39 -15.28 -10.44 -3.00
C LEU A 39 -16.06 -11.61 -2.39
N GLY A 40 -17.07 -11.33 -1.54
CA GLY A 40 -17.83 -12.36 -0.81
C GLY A 40 -17.10 -12.90 0.42
N LEU A 41 -16.04 -12.23 0.88
CA LEU A 41 -15.19 -12.64 2.01
C LEU A 41 -15.56 -11.83 3.25
N LYS A 42 -16.06 -12.49 4.27
CA LYS A 42 -16.52 -11.85 5.50
C LYS A 42 -15.37 -11.73 6.52
N VAL A 43 -15.11 -10.52 6.98
CA VAL A 43 -14.16 -10.25 8.07
C VAL A 43 -14.78 -10.67 9.39
N SER A 44 -14.05 -11.48 10.17
CA SER A 44 -14.49 -11.99 11.47
C SER A 44 -14.16 -11.02 12.60
N PHE A 45 -12.96 -10.42 12.56
CA PHE A 45 -12.46 -9.50 13.57
C PHE A 45 -11.56 -8.43 12.92
N PHE A 46 -11.53 -7.26 13.58
CA PHE A 46 -10.38 -6.37 13.46
C PHE A 46 -9.37 -6.69 14.57
N CYS A 47 -8.12 -6.28 14.39
CA CYS A 47 -7.11 -6.22 15.44
C CYS A 47 -6.42 -4.86 15.37
N ASP A 48 -6.17 -4.22 16.49
CA ASP A 48 -5.45 -2.94 16.53
C ASP A 48 -4.58 -2.86 17.80
N ASN A 49 -3.41 -2.22 17.68
CA ASN A 49 -2.51 -1.99 18.81
C ASN A 49 -2.94 -0.78 19.67
N ASP A 50 -3.84 0.07 19.15
CA ASP A 50 -4.41 1.19 19.89
C ASP A 50 -5.35 0.68 20.99
N LYS A 51 -4.95 0.85 22.25
CA LYS A 51 -5.73 0.43 23.43
C LYS A 51 -7.12 1.06 23.48
N GLY A 52 -7.30 2.27 22.93
CA GLY A 52 -8.60 2.94 22.88
C GLY A 52 -9.59 2.29 21.92
N LYS A 53 -9.12 1.47 20.99
CA LYS A 53 -9.96 0.73 20.03
C LYS A 53 -10.22 -0.70 20.46
N GLN A 54 -9.34 -1.30 21.26
CA GLN A 54 -9.45 -2.68 21.70
C GLN A 54 -10.72 -2.91 22.51
N GLY A 55 -11.42 -4.00 22.23
CA GLY A 55 -12.69 -4.35 22.84
C GLY A 55 -13.91 -3.58 22.30
N THR A 56 -13.70 -2.56 21.45
CA THR A 56 -14.78 -1.82 20.78
C THR A 56 -15.18 -2.48 19.45
N GLU A 57 -16.06 -1.83 18.71
CA GLU A 57 -16.45 -2.25 17.36
C GLU A 57 -15.99 -1.22 16.31
N TRP A 58 -15.45 -1.74 15.19
CA TRP A 58 -15.15 -0.98 13.99
C TRP A 58 -15.91 -1.57 12.80
N CYS A 59 -16.68 -0.76 12.09
CA CYS A 59 -17.59 -1.23 11.03
C CYS A 59 -18.56 -2.34 11.48
N GLY A 60 -19.01 -2.33 12.75
CA GLY A 60 -19.86 -3.37 13.34
C GLY A 60 -19.14 -4.70 13.61
N ILE A 61 -17.81 -4.71 13.60
CA ILE A 61 -16.98 -5.89 13.83
C ILE A 61 -16.08 -5.63 15.04
N LYS A 62 -15.99 -6.61 15.94
CA LYS A 62 -15.18 -6.50 17.17
C LYS A 62 -13.70 -6.29 16.86
N VAL A 63 -13.06 -5.38 17.61
CA VAL A 63 -11.62 -5.11 17.56
C VAL A 63 -10.92 -5.88 18.66
N LEU A 64 -10.05 -6.79 18.28
CA LEU A 64 -9.19 -7.58 19.18
C LEU A 64 -7.95 -6.80 19.58
N SER A 65 -7.41 -7.11 20.75
CA SER A 65 -6.02 -6.81 21.09
C SER A 65 -5.06 -7.75 20.35
N PHE A 66 -3.77 -7.40 20.28
CA PHE A 66 -2.78 -8.33 19.75
C PHE A 66 -2.68 -9.62 20.58
N GLU A 67 -2.82 -9.50 21.90
CA GLU A 67 -2.85 -10.66 22.81
C GLU A 67 -4.01 -11.62 22.49
N ASP A 68 -5.22 -11.09 22.23
CA ASP A 68 -6.35 -11.93 21.85
C ASP A 68 -6.18 -12.54 20.47
N LEU A 69 -5.58 -11.80 19.51
CA LEU A 69 -5.20 -12.34 18.20
C LEU A 69 -4.27 -13.56 18.36
N THR A 70 -3.29 -13.51 19.27
CA THR A 70 -2.33 -14.62 19.46
C THR A 70 -2.98 -15.91 19.95
N LYS A 71 -4.19 -15.85 20.52
CA LYS A 71 -4.99 -17.01 20.98
C LYS A 71 -5.74 -17.71 19.82
N LEU A 72 -5.84 -17.06 18.65
CA LEU A 72 -6.49 -17.65 17.49
C LEU A 72 -5.63 -18.75 16.85
N LYS A 73 -6.25 -19.56 15.98
CA LYS A 73 -5.54 -20.58 15.20
C LYS A 73 -4.46 -19.95 14.33
N LYS A 74 -3.31 -20.61 14.19
CA LYS A 74 -2.14 -20.07 13.50
C LYS A 74 -2.28 -20.03 11.97
N ASP A 75 -3.25 -20.72 11.43
CA ASP A 75 -3.67 -20.69 10.03
C ASP A 75 -4.74 -19.61 9.73
N THR A 76 -5.11 -18.78 10.70
CA THR A 76 -5.98 -17.62 10.51
C THR A 76 -5.43 -16.69 9.43
N ASN A 77 -6.28 -16.26 8.49
CA ASN A 77 -5.88 -15.33 7.45
C ASN A 77 -5.89 -13.88 8.00
N ILE A 78 -4.74 -13.23 8.01
CA ILE A 78 -4.58 -11.88 8.55
C ILE A 78 -4.23 -10.93 7.41
N PHE A 79 -5.10 -9.94 7.15
CA PHE A 79 -4.82 -8.85 6.23
C PHE A 79 -4.30 -7.65 7.00
N ILE A 80 -3.11 -7.20 6.66
CA ILE A 80 -2.46 -6.08 7.32
C ILE A 80 -2.82 -4.79 6.57
N SER A 81 -3.76 -4.05 7.14
CA SER A 81 -4.24 -2.75 6.66
C SER A 81 -3.57 -1.58 7.39
N ASN A 82 -2.25 -1.70 7.58
CA ASN A 82 -1.44 -0.75 8.34
C ASN A 82 -0.14 -0.42 7.57
N ASN A 83 0.39 0.78 7.80
CA ASN A 83 1.61 1.27 7.15
C ASN A 83 2.90 0.53 7.60
N TYR A 84 2.85 -0.22 8.70
CA TYR A 84 3.99 -0.93 9.29
C TYR A 84 3.94 -2.44 8.98
N TYR A 85 3.75 -2.79 7.71
CA TYR A 85 3.59 -4.17 7.27
C TYR A 85 4.72 -5.09 7.75
N SER A 86 5.98 -4.70 7.54
CA SER A 86 7.15 -5.53 7.84
C SER A 86 7.28 -5.83 9.34
N SER A 87 7.08 -4.83 10.20
CA SER A 87 7.16 -5.05 11.64
C SER A 87 6.00 -5.90 12.17
N ILE A 88 4.79 -5.70 11.65
CA ILE A 88 3.61 -6.49 12.02
C ILE A 88 3.77 -7.92 11.54
N SER A 89 4.18 -8.13 10.28
CA SER A 89 4.39 -9.46 9.72
C SER A 89 5.50 -10.24 10.43
N ALA A 90 6.59 -9.57 10.83
CA ALA A 90 7.64 -10.18 11.64
C ALA A 90 7.11 -10.62 13.01
N ASN A 91 6.31 -9.78 13.68
CA ASN A 91 5.67 -10.14 14.94
C ASN A 91 4.73 -11.34 14.77
N LEU A 92 3.87 -11.33 13.75
CA LEU A 92 2.97 -12.44 13.47
C LEU A 92 3.72 -13.76 13.26
N LYS A 93 4.85 -13.74 12.52
CA LYS A 93 5.73 -14.90 12.34
C LYS A 93 6.27 -15.41 13.67
N ASN A 94 6.74 -14.53 14.54
CA ASN A 94 7.28 -14.89 15.84
C ASN A 94 6.25 -15.61 16.74
N TYR A 95 4.95 -15.29 16.55
CA TYR A 95 3.83 -15.98 17.21
C TYR A 95 3.29 -17.19 16.44
N GLY A 96 3.95 -17.59 15.36
CA GLY A 96 3.65 -18.81 14.59
C GLY A 96 2.54 -18.66 13.54
N PHE A 97 2.08 -17.45 13.22
CA PHE A 97 1.14 -17.24 12.13
C PHE A 97 1.84 -17.39 10.77
N THR A 98 1.15 -18.04 9.82
CA THR A 98 1.69 -18.34 8.49
C THR A 98 0.98 -17.64 7.35
N ASN A 99 -0.27 -17.19 7.57
CA ASN A 99 -1.14 -16.63 6.54
C ASN A 99 -1.40 -15.16 6.80
N PHE A 100 -0.53 -14.28 6.29
CA PHE A 100 -0.74 -12.84 6.35
C PHE A 100 -0.43 -12.18 5.01
N TYR A 101 -1.18 -11.14 4.69
CA TYR A 101 -1.26 -10.48 3.40
C TYR A 101 -1.28 -8.97 3.57
N ASP A 102 -0.73 -8.21 2.60
CA ASP A 102 -0.98 -6.78 2.49
C ASP A 102 -2.33 -6.50 1.82
N CYS A 103 -2.78 -5.24 1.88
CA CYS A 103 -4.03 -4.82 1.27
C CYS A 103 -3.83 -4.00 -0.03
N VAL A 104 -2.60 -3.82 -0.52
CA VAL A 104 -2.31 -2.92 -1.65
C VAL A 104 -3.05 -3.35 -2.91
N GLU A 105 -2.90 -4.61 -3.32
CA GLU A 105 -3.53 -5.12 -4.52
C GLU A 105 -5.06 -5.16 -4.39
N LEU A 106 -5.56 -5.53 -3.21
CA LEU A 106 -6.98 -5.54 -2.90
C LEU A 106 -7.62 -4.16 -3.10
N LEU A 107 -6.98 -3.12 -2.58
CA LEU A 107 -7.47 -1.75 -2.67
C LEU A 107 -7.36 -1.18 -4.09
N ASN A 108 -6.26 -1.48 -4.81
CA ASN A 108 -6.06 -1.00 -6.18
C ASN A 108 -7.09 -1.57 -7.18
N ARG A 109 -7.67 -2.74 -6.90
CA ARG A 109 -8.64 -3.39 -7.78
C ARG A 109 -10.10 -3.16 -7.40
N THR A 110 -10.36 -2.45 -6.30
CA THR A 110 -11.71 -2.19 -5.82
C THR A 110 -12.23 -0.86 -6.35
N ASP A 111 -13.40 -0.90 -6.97
CA ASP A 111 -14.14 0.31 -7.29
C ASP A 111 -14.88 0.83 -6.05
N PHE A 112 -14.53 2.03 -5.61
CA PHE A 112 -15.11 2.73 -4.48
C PHE A 112 -16.11 3.82 -4.90
N SER A 113 -16.41 3.95 -6.19
CA SER A 113 -17.30 4.99 -6.73
C SER A 113 -18.67 4.95 -6.07
N GLY A 114 -19.17 6.12 -5.68
CA GLY A 114 -20.47 6.26 -5.03
C GLY A 114 -20.58 5.72 -3.60
N GLN A 115 -19.49 5.18 -3.03
CA GLN A 115 -19.49 4.66 -1.67
C GLN A 115 -19.25 5.74 -0.62
N LYS A 116 -19.88 5.58 0.53
CA LYS A 116 -19.67 6.44 1.70
C LYS A 116 -19.02 5.63 2.81
N PHE A 117 -17.95 6.16 3.38
CA PHE A 117 -17.22 5.55 4.49
C PHE A 117 -17.34 6.44 5.73
N LYS A 118 -17.33 5.82 6.90
CA LYS A 118 -17.44 6.53 8.18
C LYS A 118 -16.17 7.31 8.49
N SER A 119 -15.02 6.73 8.18
CA SER A 119 -13.70 7.29 8.52
C SER A 119 -13.11 8.16 7.42
N LEU A 120 -13.64 8.15 6.19
CA LEU A 120 -13.00 8.81 5.05
C LEU A 120 -14.01 9.43 4.09
N HIS A 121 -13.79 10.71 3.77
CA HIS A 121 -14.60 11.41 2.76
C HIS A 121 -14.34 10.82 1.37
N PRO A 122 -15.37 10.60 0.52
CA PRO A 122 -15.23 9.98 -0.81
C PRO A 122 -14.14 10.59 -1.69
N LEU A 123 -14.03 11.92 -1.74
CA LEU A 123 -13.00 12.63 -2.54
C LEU A 123 -11.55 12.43 -2.06
N LYS A 124 -11.34 11.78 -0.93
CA LYS A 124 -10.00 11.52 -0.37
C LYS A 124 -9.58 10.05 -0.50
N ILE A 125 -10.44 9.18 -1.02
CA ILE A 125 -10.20 7.72 -1.05
C ILE A 125 -8.93 7.42 -1.86
N ASP A 126 -8.86 7.85 -3.13
CA ASP A 126 -7.73 7.56 -4.02
C ASP A 126 -6.41 8.07 -3.44
N ARG A 127 -6.40 9.32 -2.95
CA ARG A 127 -5.23 9.90 -2.30
C ARG A 127 -4.80 9.11 -1.06
N ARG A 128 -5.75 8.57 -0.31
CA ARG A 128 -5.47 7.80 0.89
C ARG A 128 -4.92 6.41 0.57
N ILE A 129 -5.46 5.77 -0.46
CA ILE A 129 -4.95 4.49 -0.98
C ILE A 129 -3.53 4.68 -1.51
N GLU A 130 -3.30 5.74 -2.28
CA GLU A 130 -1.97 6.05 -2.80
C GLU A 130 -0.96 6.32 -1.67
N TYR A 131 -1.35 7.08 -0.63
CA TYR A 131 -0.50 7.28 0.54
C TYR A 131 -0.16 5.95 1.24
N TYR A 132 -1.14 5.06 1.43
CA TYR A 132 -0.93 3.74 2.02
C TYR A 132 0.05 2.91 1.20
N LYS A 133 -0.14 2.86 -0.11
CA LYS A 133 0.77 2.18 -1.05
C LYS A 133 2.21 2.70 -0.94
N ASN A 134 2.38 4.01 -0.88
CA ASN A 134 3.71 4.63 -0.76
C ASN A 134 4.39 4.28 0.57
N MET A 135 3.64 4.26 1.65
CA MET A 135 4.16 3.87 2.96
C MET A 135 4.53 2.39 3.00
N TRP A 136 3.74 1.54 2.36
CA TRP A 136 4.04 0.12 2.22
C TRP A 136 5.33 -0.11 1.40
N LEU A 137 5.52 0.59 0.28
CA LEU A 137 6.74 0.53 -0.52
C LEU A 137 7.98 0.97 0.25
N LYS A 138 7.85 2.03 1.04
CA LYS A 138 8.91 2.50 1.92
C LYS A 138 9.27 1.46 2.99
N ASP A 139 8.27 0.82 3.59
CA ASP A 139 8.45 -0.21 4.60
C ASP A 139 9.09 -1.47 4.00
N GLU A 140 8.71 -1.87 2.79
CA GLU A 140 9.34 -2.95 2.02
C GLU A 140 10.82 -2.64 1.76
N TYR A 141 11.14 -1.43 1.30
CA TYR A 141 12.53 -0.99 1.08
C TYR A 141 13.37 -1.10 2.35
N ILE A 142 12.88 -0.51 3.46
CA ILE A 142 13.61 -0.52 4.75
C ILE A 142 13.87 -1.96 5.23
N SER A 143 12.93 -2.87 5.03
CA SER A 143 13.02 -4.25 5.53
C SER A 143 13.82 -5.19 4.63
N SER A 144 13.81 -4.97 3.30
CA SER A 144 14.49 -5.84 2.33
C SER A 144 15.91 -5.38 2.01
N GLY A 145 16.23 -4.12 2.28
CA GLY A 145 17.48 -3.48 1.84
C GLY A 145 17.54 -3.21 0.33
N ALA A 146 16.46 -3.49 -0.41
CA ALA A 146 16.38 -3.25 -1.86
C ALA A 146 16.25 -1.74 -2.14
N LEU A 147 17.04 -1.21 -3.06
CA LEU A 147 16.92 0.18 -3.49
C LEU A 147 15.75 0.34 -4.45
N THR A 148 14.64 0.85 -3.95
CA THR A 148 13.43 1.08 -4.74
C THR A 148 13.15 2.56 -4.91
N ILE A 149 12.78 2.98 -6.12
CA ILE A 149 12.38 4.35 -6.44
C ILE A 149 10.92 4.35 -6.87
N LYS A 150 10.15 5.23 -6.27
CA LYS A 150 8.73 5.34 -6.65
C LYS A 150 8.60 5.96 -8.03
N ASN A 151 9.14 7.15 -8.21
CA ASN A 151 9.04 7.91 -9.45
C ASN A 151 10.45 8.34 -9.87
N LEU A 152 10.75 8.18 -11.13
CA LEU A 152 11.93 8.76 -11.75
C LEU A 152 11.45 9.70 -12.88
N ASP A 153 11.62 11.00 -12.68
CA ASP A 153 11.30 12.01 -13.67
C ASP A 153 12.60 12.40 -14.39
N VAL A 154 12.61 12.27 -15.72
CA VAL A 154 13.78 12.59 -16.56
C VAL A 154 13.48 13.80 -17.42
N GLN A 155 14.16 14.90 -17.15
CA GLN A 155 14.04 16.13 -17.92
C GLN A 155 15.08 16.18 -19.03
N VAL A 156 14.65 16.11 -20.29
CA VAL A 156 15.52 16.10 -21.47
C VAL A 156 15.77 17.50 -22.05
N THR A 157 15.04 18.50 -21.60
CA THR A 157 15.17 19.89 -22.06
C THR A 157 14.71 20.87 -20.99
N GLU A 158 15.39 21.98 -20.87
CA GLU A 158 14.98 23.15 -20.06
C GLU A 158 14.14 24.15 -20.85
N ARG A 159 13.94 23.92 -22.16
CA ARG A 159 13.21 24.83 -23.05
C ARG A 159 11.72 24.60 -22.97
N CYS A 160 10.97 25.65 -22.66
CA CYS A 160 9.50 25.62 -22.64
C CYS A 160 8.94 26.87 -23.29
N SER A 161 7.97 26.69 -24.19
CA SER A 161 7.27 27.80 -24.87
C SER A 161 6.12 28.37 -24.05
N LEU A 162 5.58 27.64 -23.05
CA LEU A 162 4.35 28.00 -22.35
C LEU A 162 4.53 29.08 -21.28
N LYS A 163 5.68 29.20 -20.64
CA LYS A 163 6.01 30.20 -19.61
C LYS A 163 4.90 30.37 -18.54
N CYS A 164 4.35 29.26 -18.05
CA CYS A 164 3.28 29.27 -17.07
C CYS A 164 3.70 29.95 -15.77
N SER A 165 2.85 30.82 -15.19
CA SER A 165 3.16 31.55 -13.96
C SER A 165 3.37 30.66 -12.73
N HIS A 166 2.80 29.44 -12.74
CA HIS A 166 2.91 28.46 -11.68
C HIS A 166 3.59 27.16 -12.17
N CYS A 167 4.68 27.32 -12.95
CA CYS A 167 5.44 26.17 -13.41
C CYS A 167 6.21 25.50 -12.29
N SER A 168 5.97 24.20 -12.05
CA SER A 168 6.67 23.42 -11.02
C SER A 168 8.17 23.27 -11.29
N ASN A 169 8.56 23.28 -12.57
CA ASN A 169 9.96 23.15 -13.01
C ASN A 169 10.68 24.49 -13.15
N LEU A 170 9.99 25.63 -12.88
CA LEU A 170 10.53 26.98 -12.94
C LEU A 170 11.17 27.38 -14.29
N MET A 171 10.81 26.72 -15.39
CA MET A 171 11.44 26.87 -16.71
C MET A 171 11.35 28.31 -17.26
N GLN A 172 10.34 29.10 -16.85
CA GLN A 172 10.22 30.50 -17.24
C GLN A 172 11.35 31.40 -16.70
N TYR A 173 12.08 30.95 -15.69
CA TYR A 173 13.18 31.70 -15.05
C TYR A 173 14.56 31.29 -15.58
N TYR A 174 14.65 30.31 -16.46
CA TYR A 174 15.92 29.92 -17.04
C TYR A 174 16.38 30.95 -18.07
N GLU A 175 17.52 31.58 -17.80
CA GLU A 175 18.10 32.60 -18.70
C GLU A 175 18.74 31.97 -19.94
N ARG A 176 19.35 30.78 -19.79
CA ARG A 176 20.02 30.04 -20.86
C ARG A 176 19.60 28.57 -20.84
N PRO A 177 18.34 28.29 -21.23
CA PRO A 177 17.85 26.93 -21.22
C PRO A 177 18.63 26.06 -22.25
N VAL A 178 19.03 24.88 -21.80
CA VAL A 178 19.79 23.91 -22.61
C VAL A 178 18.94 22.67 -22.90
N ASN A 179 19.37 21.90 -23.88
CA ASN A 179 18.92 20.53 -24.07
C ASN A 179 20.02 19.61 -23.52
N GLU A 180 19.57 18.50 -22.89
CA GLU A 180 20.53 17.48 -22.44
C GLU A 180 21.20 16.78 -23.64
N ASP A 181 22.45 16.40 -23.43
CA ASP A 181 23.13 15.46 -24.34
C ASP A 181 22.54 14.07 -24.10
N LEU A 182 21.81 13.56 -25.10
CA LEU A 182 21.12 12.27 -24.97
C LEU A 182 22.09 11.11 -24.76
N GLY A 183 23.30 11.16 -25.32
CA GLY A 183 24.32 10.12 -25.12
C GLY A 183 24.79 10.06 -23.66
N LEU A 184 25.09 11.25 -23.10
CA LEU A 184 25.45 11.37 -21.69
C LEU A 184 24.28 10.99 -20.77
N LEU A 185 23.07 11.43 -21.11
CA LEU A 185 21.87 11.11 -20.34
C LEU A 185 21.63 9.60 -20.25
N PHE A 186 21.65 8.90 -21.42
CA PHE A 186 21.44 7.45 -21.43
C PHE A 186 22.56 6.70 -20.71
N SER A 187 23.81 7.08 -20.88
CA SER A 187 24.93 6.44 -20.16
C SER A 187 24.83 6.66 -18.64
N THR A 188 24.30 7.81 -18.20
CA THR A 188 24.05 8.10 -16.79
C THR A 188 22.89 7.29 -16.25
N LEU A 189 21.80 7.15 -17.03
CA LEU A 189 20.66 6.31 -16.66
C LEU A 189 21.06 4.84 -16.55
N ASP A 190 21.86 4.32 -17.49
CA ASP A 190 22.34 2.93 -17.45
C ASP A 190 23.09 2.66 -16.12
N ARG A 191 24.05 3.53 -15.77
CA ARG A 191 24.80 3.43 -14.51
C ARG A 191 23.90 3.56 -13.29
N PHE A 192 22.90 4.43 -13.33
CA PHE A 192 21.93 4.61 -12.27
C PHE A 192 21.06 3.34 -12.09
N MET A 193 20.63 2.74 -13.21
CA MET A 193 19.84 1.52 -13.20
C MET A 193 20.59 0.30 -12.65
N GLU A 194 21.93 0.25 -12.75
CA GLU A 194 22.75 -0.78 -12.13
C GLU A 194 22.64 -0.78 -10.59
N CYS A 195 22.30 0.36 -9.98
CA CYS A 195 22.21 0.54 -8.53
C CYS A 195 20.79 0.38 -8.01
N ILE A 196 19.79 0.22 -8.87
CA ILE A 196 18.37 0.24 -8.48
C ILE A 196 17.72 -1.09 -8.78
N ASP A 197 17.07 -1.67 -7.75
CA ASP A 197 16.35 -2.94 -7.89
C ASP A 197 14.99 -2.76 -8.56
N LYS A 198 14.33 -1.60 -8.38
CA LYS A 198 12.99 -1.37 -8.93
C LYS A 198 12.62 0.10 -9.04
N ILE A 199 12.04 0.48 -10.17
CA ILE A 199 11.33 1.76 -10.38
C ILE A 199 9.87 1.44 -10.63
N TYR A 200 8.96 2.14 -9.94
CA TYR A 200 7.52 1.92 -10.10
C TYR A 200 6.89 2.79 -11.18
N GLU A 201 7.42 3.98 -11.38
CA GLU A 201 6.92 4.94 -12.35
C GLU A 201 8.09 5.71 -12.98
N PHE A 202 8.18 5.67 -14.30
CA PHE A 202 9.15 6.40 -15.10
C PHE A 202 8.41 7.46 -15.93
N ARG A 203 8.85 8.72 -15.87
CA ARG A 203 8.25 9.84 -16.60
C ARG A 203 9.28 10.65 -17.38
#